data_d32ae2872b20e6c9c238350f26653636
#
_entry.id   d32ae2872b20e6c9c238350f26653636
#
_cell.length_a   1.000
_cell.length_b   1.000
_cell.length_c   1.000
_cell.angle_alpha   90.00
_cell.angle_beta   90.00
_cell.angle_gamma   90.00
#
_symmetry.space_group_name_H-M   'P 1'
#
loop_
_entity.id
_entity.type
_entity.pdbx_description
1 polymer ?
#
loop_
_entity_poly.entity_id
_entity_poly.type
_entity_poly.pdbx_seq_one_letter_code
_entity_poly.pdbx_strand_id
1 'polypeptide(L)'
;MPTPDTGNHTFSSSRRRCASTVVLAAAGLLLVAGFGGEIDRQPQTARPTEDTQKDFDNLEVHYNAIRTDQLTPEVARAYGIERSANRVLLNVAMLTKTPGGAAKPVDGTVSASAHNLNGQLKSLSMRRVQEGPAVYFIGEVGISGDEILVFNIDVEPVAGGGPRSVQFKREFFGD
;
A
#
# COMPACT_ATOMS: atom_id res chain seq x y z
N MET A 1 -0.52 -62.27 -19.30
CA MET A 1 0.49 -62.36 -20.34
C MET A 1 0.10 -61.43 -21.47
N PRO A 2 0.96 -60.57 -22.01
CA PRO A 2 2.33 -60.24 -21.64
C PRO A 2 2.51 -58.76 -21.26
N THR A 3 3.49 -58.48 -20.44
CA THR A 3 4.37 -57.30 -20.35
C THR A 3 5.46 -57.41 -21.47
N PRO A 4 6.42 -56.50 -21.62
CA PRO A 4 6.63 -55.09 -21.27
C PRO A 4 7.12 -54.24 -22.45
N ASP A 5 7.32 -52.93 -22.33
CA ASP A 5 8.50 -52.36 -22.96
C ASP A 5 9.00 -51.10 -22.22
N THR A 6 10.29 -51.19 -21.93
CA THR A 6 11.13 -50.23 -21.25
C THR A 6 11.82 -49.36 -22.30
N GLY A 7 11.55 -48.09 -22.32
CA GLY A 7 12.22 -47.11 -23.20
C GLY A 7 13.03 -46.11 -22.41
N ASN A 8 14.26 -46.47 -22.10
CA ASN A 8 15.30 -45.63 -21.52
C ASN A 8 15.95 -44.77 -22.62
N HIS A 9 15.81 -43.44 -22.59
CA HIS A 9 16.61 -42.56 -23.42
C HIS A 9 17.43 -41.60 -22.55
N THR A 10 18.63 -42.08 -22.26
CA THR A 10 19.77 -41.25 -21.88
C THR A 10 20.15 -40.33 -23.05
N PHE A 11 20.16 -39.01 -22.85
CA PHE A 11 20.80 -38.11 -23.81
C PHE A 11 21.96 -37.39 -23.15
N SER A 12 23.08 -37.70 -23.78
CA SER A 12 24.46 -37.39 -23.50
C SER A 12 24.81 -35.91 -23.54
N SER A 13 25.67 -35.54 -22.61
CA SER A 13 26.41 -34.29 -22.52
C SER A 13 27.21 -33.96 -23.78
N SER A 14 27.20 -32.72 -24.25
CA SER A 14 28.24 -32.20 -25.14
C SER A 14 28.80 -30.90 -24.57
N ARG A 15 29.94 -31.03 -23.94
CA ARG A 15 30.84 -29.92 -23.60
C ARG A 15 31.56 -29.50 -24.89
N ARG A 16 31.42 -28.24 -25.29
CA ARG A 16 32.37 -27.63 -26.23
C ARG A 16 33.10 -26.50 -25.53
N ARG A 17 34.34 -26.80 -25.21
CA ARG A 17 35.39 -25.82 -24.91
C ARG A 17 35.87 -25.27 -26.26
N CYS A 18 35.95 -23.95 -26.40
CA CYS A 18 36.83 -23.34 -27.38
C CYS A 18 37.69 -22.31 -26.67
N ALA A 19 38.95 -22.50 -26.88
CA ALA A 19 40.07 -21.78 -26.29
C ALA A 19 40.39 -20.50 -27.06
N SER A 20 40.91 -19.55 -26.33
CA SER A 20 41.99 -18.61 -26.66
C SER A 20 42.01 -17.90 -28.01
N THR A 21 41.99 -16.59 -27.98
CA THR A 21 42.99 -15.81 -28.71
C THR A 21 43.23 -14.48 -27.96
N VAL A 22 44.44 -14.35 -27.45
CA VAL A 22 45.05 -13.12 -26.94
C VAL A 22 45.52 -12.31 -28.16
N VAL A 23 45.08 -11.10 -28.29
CA VAL A 23 45.72 -10.06 -29.14
C VAL A 23 46.05 -8.87 -28.28
N LEU A 24 47.34 -8.70 -28.07
CA LEU A 24 47.98 -7.49 -27.56
C LEU A 24 48.16 -6.48 -28.72
N ALA A 25 47.68 -5.24 -28.57
CA ALA A 25 48.20 -4.07 -29.30
C ALA A 25 47.87 -2.81 -28.50
N ALA A 26 48.81 -2.31 -27.88
CA ALA A 26 49.56 -1.05 -27.93
C ALA A 26 48.78 0.28 -28.00
N ALA A 27 48.97 1.07 -26.94
CA ALA A 27 49.22 2.51 -26.88
C ALA A 27 48.26 3.50 -27.60
N GLY A 28 47.59 4.25 -26.81
CA GLY A 28 46.92 5.50 -27.19
C GLY A 28 46.62 6.34 -25.95
N LEU A 29 47.60 7.13 -25.53
CA LEU A 29 47.46 8.11 -24.45
C LEU A 29 46.61 9.29 -24.95
N LEU A 30 45.35 9.39 -24.54
CA LEU A 30 44.51 10.56 -24.70
C LEU A 30 44.05 11.01 -23.32
N LEU A 31 44.70 12.04 -22.81
CA LEU A 31 44.26 12.84 -21.69
C LEU A 31 42.97 13.56 -22.09
N VAL A 32 41.83 13.01 -21.70
CA VAL A 32 40.57 13.73 -21.63
C VAL A 32 40.41 14.14 -20.19
N ALA A 33 40.61 15.43 -19.90
CA ALA A 33 40.20 16.06 -18.67
C ALA A 33 38.67 15.97 -18.61
N GLY A 34 38.15 14.91 -17.99
CA GLY A 34 36.73 14.73 -17.67
C GLY A 34 36.37 15.67 -16.53
N PHE A 35 35.56 16.65 -16.82
CA PHE A 35 34.78 17.36 -15.83
C PHE A 35 33.91 16.31 -15.09
N GLY A 36 34.41 15.84 -13.98
CA GLY A 36 33.64 15.08 -13.01
C GLY A 36 32.64 15.99 -12.34
N GLY A 37 31.47 16.16 -12.96
CA GLY A 37 30.31 16.66 -12.25
C GLY A 37 29.94 15.62 -11.21
N GLU A 38 30.36 15.81 -9.97
CA GLU A 38 29.86 15.13 -8.79
C GLU A 38 28.37 15.43 -8.74
N ILE A 39 27.54 14.46 -9.16
CA ILE A 39 26.11 14.50 -8.92
C ILE A 39 25.99 14.27 -7.42
N ASP A 40 25.90 15.37 -6.69
CA ASP A 40 25.55 15.37 -5.27
C ASP A 40 24.14 14.74 -5.17
N ARG A 41 24.11 13.40 -5.03
CA ARG A 41 22.91 12.68 -4.64
C ARG A 41 22.69 13.02 -3.17
N GLN A 42 22.08 14.17 -2.92
CA GLN A 42 21.47 14.40 -1.62
C GLN A 42 20.63 13.17 -1.31
N PRO A 43 20.88 12.50 -0.17
CA PRO A 43 19.97 11.46 0.26
C PRO A 43 18.60 12.11 0.37
N GLN A 44 17.69 11.73 -0.52
CA GLN A 44 16.28 12.05 -0.34
C GLN A 44 15.92 11.43 1.00
N THR A 45 15.81 12.26 2.02
CA THR A 45 15.19 11.87 3.28
C THR A 45 13.84 11.33 2.90
N ALA A 46 13.70 10.00 2.94
CA ALA A 46 12.43 9.36 2.75
C ALA A 46 11.46 10.03 3.72
N ARG A 47 10.42 10.69 3.18
CA ARG A 47 9.32 11.15 4.04
C ARG A 47 8.87 9.91 4.81
N PRO A 48 8.65 10.02 6.13
CA PRO A 48 8.12 8.91 6.87
C PRO A 48 6.91 8.37 6.10
N THR A 49 6.97 7.11 5.70
CA THR A 49 5.83 6.45 5.08
C THR A 49 4.76 6.47 6.16
N GLU A 50 3.70 7.24 5.95
CA GLU A 50 2.57 7.24 6.88
C GLU A 50 2.03 5.83 6.91
N ASP A 51 1.93 5.26 8.10
CA ASP A 51 1.37 3.93 8.27
C ASP A 51 -0.07 3.95 7.78
N THR A 52 -0.36 3.11 6.81
CA THR A 52 -1.70 2.91 6.23
C THR A 52 -2.27 1.54 6.57
N GLN A 53 -1.58 0.81 7.43
CA GLN A 53 -1.90 -0.55 7.83
C GLN A 53 -1.50 -0.81 9.27
N LYS A 54 -2.31 -1.58 9.98
CA LYS A 54 -2.00 -2.12 11.29
C LYS A 54 -2.26 -3.62 11.32
N ASP A 55 -1.24 -4.36 11.73
CA ASP A 55 -1.30 -5.80 11.91
C ASP A 55 -1.70 -6.15 13.35
N PHE A 56 -2.65 -7.05 13.45
CA PHE A 56 -3.02 -7.77 14.64
C PHE A 56 -2.94 -9.26 14.33
N ASP A 57 -2.64 -10.13 15.23
CA ASP A 57 -2.40 -11.56 15.07
C ASP A 57 -2.94 -12.18 13.74
N ASN A 58 -4.26 -12.34 13.65
CA ASN A 58 -4.95 -12.89 12.50
C ASN A 58 -5.72 -11.85 11.65
N LEU A 59 -5.64 -10.58 12.02
CA LEU A 59 -6.33 -9.46 11.36
C LEU A 59 -5.33 -8.44 10.86
N GLU A 60 -5.60 -7.91 9.69
CA GLU A 60 -4.90 -6.79 9.09
C GLU A 60 -5.92 -5.68 8.82
N VAL A 61 -5.68 -4.50 9.33
CA VAL A 61 -6.55 -3.34 9.16
C VAL A 61 -5.83 -2.33 8.28
N HIS A 62 -6.39 -2.09 7.11
CA HIS A 62 -5.94 -1.04 6.21
C HIS A 62 -6.77 0.21 6.42
N TYR A 63 -6.14 1.35 6.43
CA TYR A 63 -6.81 2.63 6.60
C TYR A 63 -6.11 3.72 5.79
N ASN A 64 -6.88 4.63 5.26
CA ASN A 64 -6.36 5.79 4.55
C ASN A 64 -7.33 6.96 4.67
N ALA A 65 -6.78 8.17 4.77
CA ALA A 65 -7.55 9.40 4.79
C ALA A 65 -7.01 10.36 3.73
N ILE A 66 -7.88 10.82 2.83
CA ILE A 66 -7.53 11.73 1.73
C ILE A 66 -8.59 12.82 1.59
N ARG A 67 -8.20 13.99 1.08
CA ARG A 67 -9.17 15.02 0.70
C ARG A 67 -10.05 14.51 -0.44
N THR A 68 -11.35 14.81 -0.38
CA THR A 68 -12.30 14.29 -1.37
C THR A 68 -12.15 14.92 -2.75
N ASP A 69 -11.50 16.07 -2.88
CA ASP A 69 -11.15 16.68 -4.18
C ASP A 69 -10.06 15.90 -4.93
N GLN A 70 -9.26 15.08 -4.22
CA GLN A 70 -8.25 14.19 -4.81
C GLN A 70 -8.85 12.92 -5.43
N LEU A 71 -10.12 12.61 -5.14
CA LEU A 71 -10.83 11.52 -5.80
C LEU A 71 -11.10 11.88 -7.27
N THR A 72 -11.06 10.86 -8.14
CA THR A 72 -11.53 11.09 -9.51
C THR A 72 -13.05 11.33 -9.52
N PRO A 73 -13.59 12.09 -10.49
CA PRO A 73 -15.03 12.33 -10.58
C PRO A 73 -15.86 11.06 -10.67
N GLU A 74 -15.31 10.01 -11.29
CA GLU A 74 -15.95 8.70 -11.44
C GLU A 74 -16.09 8.00 -10.09
N VAL A 75 -15.00 7.95 -9.32
CA VAL A 75 -14.97 7.34 -7.97
C VAL A 75 -15.91 8.11 -7.03
N ALA A 76 -15.82 9.43 -7.02
CA ALA A 76 -16.68 10.26 -6.17
C ALA A 76 -18.17 10.02 -6.47
N ARG A 77 -18.55 9.95 -7.76
CA ARG A 77 -19.93 9.64 -8.16
C ARG A 77 -20.37 8.24 -7.80
N ALA A 78 -19.50 7.24 -7.98
CA ALA A 78 -19.82 5.84 -7.67
C ALA A 78 -20.16 5.64 -6.18
N TYR A 79 -19.49 6.40 -5.33
CA TYR A 79 -19.71 6.34 -3.88
C TYR A 79 -20.59 7.43 -3.31
N GLY A 80 -21.12 8.34 -4.14
CA GLY A 80 -21.95 9.45 -3.69
C GLY A 80 -21.21 10.43 -2.78
N ILE A 81 -19.91 10.65 -3.07
CA ILE A 81 -19.04 11.56 -2.33
C ILE A 81 -18.96 12.90 -3.04
N GLU A 82 -19.17 13.99 -2.31
CA GLU A 82 -18.94 15.33 -2.80
C GLU A 82 -17.44 15.66 -2.78
N ARG A 83 -16.88 16.04 -3.93
CA ARG A 83 -15.49 16.47 -4.02
C ARG A 83 -15.31 17.88 -3.47
N SER A 84 -14.48 18.03 -2.46
CA SER A 84 -14.24 19.29 -1.78
C SER A 84 -12.85 19.32 -1.14
N ALA A 85 -12.16 20.45 -1.21
CA ALA A 85 -10.91 20.68 -0.49
C ALA A 85 -11.10 20.72 1.03
N ASN A 86 -12.34 21.00 1.49
CA ASN A 86 -12.69 21.09 2.90
C ASN A 86 -13.30 19.80 3.47
N ARG A 87 -13.13 18.68 2.78
CA ARG A 87 -13.69 17.40 3.20
C ARG A 87 -12.66 16.28 3.01
N VAL A 88 -12.55 15.43 4.00
CA VAL A 88 -11.68 14.28 4.02
C VAL A 88 -12.52 13.01 4.05
N LEU A 89 -12.16 12.04 3.21
CA LEU A 89 -12.67 10.67 3.22
C LEU A 89 -11.73 9.79 4.01
N LEU A 90 -12.23 9.13 5.04
CA LEU A 90 -11.59 7.99 5.70
C LEU A 90 -12.10 6.71 5.04
N ASN A 91 -11.18 5.85 4.62
CA ASN A 91 -11.44 4.51 4.12
C ASN A 91 -10.78 3.48 5.03
N VAL A 92 -11.51 2.46 5.43
CA VAL A 92 -11.04 1.36 6.27
C VAL A 92 -11.42 0.02 5.63
N ALA A 93 -10.48 -0.92 5.60
CA ALA A 93 -10.74 -2.30 5.19
C ALA A 93 -10.11 -3.27 6.18
N MET A 94 -10.79 -4.38 6.41
CA MET A 94 -10.32 -5.47 7.27
C MET A 94 -10.04 -6.72 6.44
N LEU A 95 -8.92 -7.37 6.72
CA LEU A 95 -8.53 -8.62 6.06
C LEU A 95 -8.13 -9.64 7.12
N THR A 96 -8.61 -10.87 6.97
CA THR A 96 -8.12 -11.98 7.81
C THR A 96 -6.88 -12.60 7.19
N LYS A 97 -5.87 -12.87 8.00
CA LYS A 97 -4.68 -13.61 7.60
C LYS A 97 -4.96 -15.10 7.68
N THR A 98 -4.62 -15.83 6.63
CA THR A 98 -4.68 -17.29 6.60
C THR A 98 -3.25 -17.81 6.53
N PRO A 99 -2.80 -18.69 7.44
CA PRO A 99 -1.46 -19.27 7.37
C PRO A 99 -1.19 -19.88 5.99
N GLY A 100 -0.15 -19.39 5.30
CA GLY A 100 0.23 -19.86 3.97
C GLY A 100 -0.72 -19.47 2.83
N GLY A 101 -1.73 -18.63 3.07
CA GLY A 101 -2.69 -18.16 2.08
C GLY A 101 -2.71 -16.64 1.92
N ALA A 102 -3.40 -16.16 0.89
CA ALA A 102 -3.65 -14.74 0.72
C ALA A 102 -4.63 -14.23 1.79
N ALA A 103 -4.42 -13.00 2.24
CA ALA A 103 -5.36 -12.32 3.12
C ALA A 103 -6.72 -12.16 2.44
N LYS A 104 -7.81 -12.33 3.19
CA LYS A 104 -9.18 -12.30 2.67
C LYS A 104 -9.97 -11.17 3.33
N PRO A 105 -10.76 -10.41 2.56
CA PRO A 105 -11.64 -9.41 3.12
C PRO A 105 -12.57 -10.02 4.17
N VAL A 106 -12.77 -9.32 5.27
CA VAL A 106 -13.69 -9.70 6.33
C VAL A 106 -14.65 -8.56 6.62
N ASP A 107 -15.89 -8.91 6.83
CA ASP A 107 -16.95 -7.97 7.25
C ASP A 107 -16.90 -7.70 8.75
N GLY A 108 -17.61 -6.69 9.20
CA GLY A 108 -17.62 -6.33 10.62
C GLY A 108 -18.33 -5.02 10.91
N THR A 109 -18.01 -4.48 12.07
CA THR A 109 -18.42 -3.13 12.46
C THR A 109 -17.18 -2.24 12.53
N VAL A 110 -17.30 -1.03 12.00
CA VAL A 110 -16.27 0.01 12.09
C VAL A 110 -16.90 1.29 12.60
N SER A 111 -16.35 1.83 13.67
CA SER A 111 -16.66 3.18 14.14
C SER A 111 -15.39 4.03 14.08
N ALA A 112 -15.54 5.31 13.83
CA ALA A 112 -14.41 6.22 13.77
C ALA A 112 -14.78 7.61 14.32
N SER A 113 -13.77 8.25 14.89
CA SER A 113 -13.78 9.66 15.27
C SER A 113 -12.46 10.30 14.88
N ALA A 114 -12.46 11.61 14.75
CA ALA A 114 -11.24 12.37 14.57
C ALA A 114 -11.22 13.56 15.53
N HIS A 115 -10.04 14.06 15.87
CA HIS A 115 -9.89 15.34 16.55
C HIS A 115 -8.69 16.08 15.95
N ASN A 116 -8.77 17.39 15.97
CA ASN A 116 -7.64 18.21 15.57
C ASN A 116 -6.68 18.46 16.76
N LEU A 117 -5.57 19.14 16.52
CA LEU A 117 -4.58 19.42 17.56
C LEU A 117 -5.11 20.35 18.68
N ASN A 118 -6.20 21.06 18.42
CA ASN A 118 -6.89 21.88 19.43
C ASN A 118 -7.89 21.05 20.29
N GLY A 119 -7.97 19.72 20.05
CA GLY A 119 -8.89 18.84 20.77
C GLY A 119 -10.35 18.91 20.30
N GLN A 120 -10.64 19.59 19.19
CA GLN A 120 -11.99 19.63 18.64
C GLN A 120 -12.36 18.27 18.05
N LEU A 121 -13.36 17.63 18.64
CA LEU A 121 -13.86 16.34 18.20
C LEU A 121 -14.70 16.49 16.93
N LYS A 122 -14.47 15.59 15.99
CA LYS A 122 -15.21 15.46 14.73
C LYS A 122 -15.68 14.00 14.59
N SER A 123 -17.00 13.81 14.54
CA SER A 123 -17.58 12.48 14.36
C SER A 123 -17.64 12.11 12.90
N LEU A 124 -17.37 10.84 12.59
CA LEU A 124 -17.53 10.25 11.27
C LEU A 124 -18.68 9.25 11.28
N SER A 125 -19.61 9.40 10.34
CA SER A 125 -20.64 8.40 10.10
C SER A 125 -20.09 7.38 9.11
N MET A 126 -19.64 6.23 9.63
CA MET A 126 -19.09 5.17 8.80
C MET A 126 -20.21 4.41 8.10
N ARG A 127 -20.02 4.11 6.81
CA ARG A 127 -20.93 3.27 6.03
C ARG A 127 -20.17 2.16 5.31
N ARG A 128 -20.77 1.00 5.25
CA ARG A 128 -20.23 -0.17 4.56
C ARG A 128 -20.44 -0.05 3.06
N VAL A 129 -19.42 -0.37 2.29
CA VAL A 129 -19.43 -0.46 0.83
C VAL A 129 -18.86 -1.81 0.42
N GLN A 130 -19.46 -2.45 -0.56
CA GLN A 130 -18.99 -3.72 -1.10
C GLN A 130 -18.73 -3.61 -2.59
N GLU A 131 -17.54 -4.05 -3.01
CA GLU A 131 -17.14 -4.16 -4.42
C GLU A 131 -16.65 -5.58 -4.72
N GLY A 132 -17.50 -6.36 -5.35
CA GLY A 132 -17.18 -7.78 -5.56
C GLY A 132 -16.90 -8.47 -4.22
N PRO A 133 -15.72 -9.08 -4.03
CA PRO A 133 -15.34 -9.70 -2.77
C PRO A 133 -14.84 -8.71 -1.71
N ALA A 134 -14.47 -7.49 -2.09
CA ALA A 134 -13.90 -6.49 -1.19
C ALA A 134 -14.98 -5.79 -0.37
N VAL A 135 -14.69 -5.54 0.91
CA VAL A 135 -15.55 -4.80 1.85
C VAL A 135 -14.75 -3.62 2.38
N TYR A 136 -15.34 -2.43 2.26
CA TYR A 136 -14.80 -1.17 2.74
C TYR A 136 -15.77 -0.50 3.70
N PHE A 137 -15.24 0.27 4.62
CA PHE A 137 -15.99 1.16 5.49
C PHE A 137 -15.48 2.56 5.24
N ILE A 138 -16.37 3.44 4.80
CA ILE A 138 -16.01 4.81 4.45
C ILE A 138 -16.81 5.81 5.27
N GLY A 139 -16.16 6.91 5.65
CA GLY A 139 -16.79 8.02 6.36
C GLY A 139 -16.14 9.34 5.97
N GLU A 140 -16.91 10.41 6.08
CA GLU A 140 -16.44 11.73 5.70
C GLU A 140 -16.37 12.65 6.92
N VAL A 141 -15.39 13.55 6.93
CA VAL A 141 -15.21 14.57 7.96
C VAL A 141 -14.84 15.90 7.32
N GLY A 142 -15.40 17.00 7.85
CA GLY A 142 -15.04 18.34 7.41
C GLY A 142 -13.72 18.82 8.02
N ILE A 143 -12.93 19.54 7.22
CA ILE A 143 -11.73 20.25 7.65
C ILE A 143 -11.85 21.74 7.34
N SER A 144 -11.07 22.57 8.03
CA SER A 144 -11.06 24.01 7.86
C SER A 144 -9.63 24.47 7.55
N GLY A 145 -9.35 24.68 6.26
CA GLY A 145 -8.00 25.03 5.79
C GLY A 145 -6.98 23.94 6.12
N ASP A 146 -5.76 24.36 6.44
CA ASP A 146 -4.69 23.44 6.86
C ASP A 146 -5.01 22.87 8.23
N GLU A 147 -5.18 21.57 8.30
CA GLU A 147 -5.58 20.90 9.53
C GLU A 147 -4.88 19.56 9.70
N ILE A 148 -4.44 19.30 10.91
CA ILE A 148 -3.91 18.00 11.30
C ILE A 148 -5.00 17.27 12.08
N LEU A 149 -5.37 16.09 11.62
CA LEU A 149 -6.35 15.23 12.27
C LEU A 149 -5.68 13.99 12.87
N VAL A 150 -6.09 13.66 14.08
CA VAL A 150 -5.81 12.35 14.70
C VAL A 150 -7.10 11.54 14.62
N PHE A 151 -7.04 10.45 13.90
CA PHE A 151 -8.14 9.51 13.73
C PHE A 151 -8.05 8.40 14.77
N ASN A 152 -9.18 8.06 15.36
CA ASN A 152 -9.34 6.86 16.19
C ASN A 152 -10.36 5.98 15.48
N ILE A 153 -9.99 4.75 15.20
CA ILE A 153 -10.79 3.76 14.49
C ILE A 153 -10.94 2.54 15.38
N ASP A 154 -12.17 2.14 15.65
CA ASP A 154 -12.46 0.88 16.32
C ASP A 154 -13.09 -0.08 15.32
N VAL A 155 -12.55 -1.28 15.23
CA VAL A 155 -12.99 -2.33 14.30
C VAL A 155 -13.35 -3.59 15.08
N GLU A 156 -14.43 -4.24 14.69
CA GLU A 156 -14.85 -5.53 15.23
C GLU A 156 -15.23 -6.46 14.07
N PRO A 157 -14.33 -7.41 13.70
CA PRO A 157 -14.58 -8.32 12.60
C PRO A 157 -15.59 -9.40 12.99
N VAL A 158 -16.52 -9.76 12.08
CA VAL A 158 -17.48 -10.86 12.31
C VAL A 158 -16.80 -12.22 12.42
N ALA A 159 -15.58 -12.36 11.91
CA ALA A 159 -14.79 -13.60 12.02
C ALA A 159 -14.30 -13.88 13.46
N GLY A 160 -14.60 -12.99 14.41
CA GLY A 160 -14.16 -13.08 15.80
C GLY A 160 -12.78 -12.45 16.04
N GLY A 161 -12.25 -12.62 17.24
CA GLY A 161 -10.99 -12.01 17.69
C GLY A 161 -11.20 -10.76 18.55
N GLY A 162 -12.45 -10.31 18.69
CA GLY A 162 -12.84 -9.14 19.49
C GLY A 162 -12.44 -7.79 18.86
N PRO A 163 -12.78 -6.69 19.54
CA PRO A 163 -12.52 -5.35 19.03
C PRO A 163 -11.02 -5.02 19.00
N ARG A 164 -10.62 -4.22 18.04
CA ARG A 164 -9.28 -3.67 17.87
C ARG A 164 -9.36 -2.19 17.60
N SER A 165 -8.39 -1.43 18.12
CA SER A 165 -8.32 0.00 17.93
C SER A 165 -7.06 0.40 17.19
N VAL A 166 -7.20 1.32 16.26
CA VAL A 166 -6.13 1.92 15.49
C VAL A 166 -6.20 3.44 15.67
N GLN A 167 -5.04 4.04 15.89
CA GLN A 167 -4.91 5.50 15.89
C GLN A 167 -3.83 5.89 14.90
N PHE A 168 -4.10 6.90 14.09
CA PHE A 168 -3.11 7.50 13.20
C PHE A 168 -3.35 9.01 13.04
N LYS A 169 -2.31 9.70 12.64
CA LYS A 169 -2.33 11.14 12.41
C LYS A 169 -2.11 11.42 10.93
N ARG A 170 -2.86 12.37 10.38
CA ARG A 170 -2.69 12.84 9.00
C ARG A 170 -2.80 14.36 8.91
N GLU A 171 -1.93 14.93 8.09
CA GLU A 171 -1.90 16.35 7.80
C GLU A 171 -2.62 16.61 6.46
N PHE A 172 -3.46 17.61 6.45
CA PHE A 172 -4.17 18.06 5.26
C PHE A 172 -3.83 19.53 5.04
N PHE A 173 -3.26 19.82 3.87
CA PHE A 173 -2.93 21.19 3.49
C PHE A 173 -3.83 21.60 2.33
N GLY A 174 -4.37 22.85 2.41
CA GLY A 174 -5.00 23.51 1.29
C GLY A 174 -3.93 23.90 0.25
N ASP A 175 -4.31 23.90 -1.01
CA ASP A 175 -3.50 24.50 -2.08
C ASP A 175 -3.72 26.00 -2.12
#